data_d741d86d9c647a6d9cca72d4a172000a
#
_entry.id   d741d86d9c647a6d9cca72d4a172000a
#
_cell.length_a   1.000
_cell.length_b   1.000
_cell.length_c   1.000
_cell.angle_alpha   90.00
_cell.angle_beta   90.00
_cell.angle_gamma   90.00
#
_symmetry.space_group_name_H-M   'P 1'
#
loop_
_entity.id
_entity.type
_entity.pdbx_description
1 polymer ?
#
loop_
_entity_poly.entity_id
_entity_poly.type
_entity_poly.pdbx_seq_one_letter_code
_entity_poly.pdbx_strand_id
1 'polypeptide(L)'
;MKTLFLLLSLYAPFALIAQPLTAEQSAQFKAQLIAKTRTLQTMQADFQQKKHLDFMSKDIETFGKMAFAKPSQLNWQYTKPYQYRIIFLKDNITVNDAGKVSQIKADNKVFKKINHLIISSVTGDMFDEKEFTISLLQSGKHTLVKLLPKDKTLLKYIREINLYFDAQYLVDRVKLIEPTADYTEIIFTNKKLNTSIDEANFKI
;
A
#
# COMPACT_ATOMS: atom_id res chain seq x y z
N MET A 1 8.85 59.69 24.24
CA MET A 1 9.41 58.67 23.34
C MET A 1 8.83 57.34 23.73
N LYS A 2 7.91 56.76 22.93
CA LYS A 2 7.31 55.44 23.18
C LYS A 2 8.07 54.43 22.32
N THR A 3 8.82 53.58 22.98
CA THR A 3 9.55 52.48 22.32
C THR A 3 8.59 51.33 22.03
N LEU A 4 8.31 51.10 20.77
CA LEU A 4 7.48 49.99 20.27
C LEU A 4 8.36 48.74 20.19
N PHE A 5 8.15 47.77 21.09
CA PHE A 5 8.77 46.45 21.03
C PHE A 5 8.04 45.58 19.99
N LEU A 6 8.68 45.37 18.84
CA LEU A 6 8.21 44.45 17.79
C LEU A 6 8.55 43.02 18.21
N LEU A 7 7.57 42.26 18.71
CA LEU A 7 7.70 40.81 18.95
C LEU A 7 7.69 40.08 17.62
N LEU A 8 8.89 39.73 17.13
CA LEU A 8 9.07 38.85 15.96
C LEU A 8 8.84 37.43 16.40
N SER A 9 7.60 36.90 16.19
CA SER A 9 7.31 35.48 16.42
C SER A 9 7.98 34.63 15.35
N LEU A 10 9.05 33.90 15.74
CA LEU A 10 9.72 32.91 14.91
C LEU A 10 8.76 31.72 14.70
N TYR A 11 8.07 31.68 13.57
CA TYR A 11 7.38 30.49 13.09
C TYR A 11 8.45 29.51 12.55
N ALA A 12 8.95 28.63 13.40
CA ALA A 12 9.73 27.49 12.95
C ALA A 12 8.76 26.49 12.25
N PRO A 13 9.00 26.09 11.00
CA PRO A 13 8.21 25.03 10.37
C PRO A 13 8.49 23.73 11.13
N PHE A 14 7.49 23.22 11.85
CA PHE A 14 7.53 21.88 12.42
C PHE A 14 7.58 20.89 11.25
N ALA A 15 8.78 20.40 10.90
CA ALA A 15 8.93 19.23 10.06
C ALA A 15 8.25 18.06 10.78
N LEU A 16 7.17 17.52 10.21
CA LEU A 16 6.49 16.30 10.68
C LEU A 16 7.43 15.11 10.50
N ILE A 17 8.36 14.95 11.43
CA ILE A 17 9.27 13.79 11.49
C ILE A 17 8.43 12.63 11.99
N ALA A 18 8.43 11.51 11.24
CA ALA A 18 7.79 10.28 11.69
C ALA A 18 8.45 9.80 13.01
N GLN A 19 7.65 9.63 14.06
CA GLN A 19 8.11 9.25 15.38
C GLN A 19 7.82 7.77 15.65
N PRO A 20 8.77 6.99 16.18
CA PRO A 20 8.51 5.60 16.56
C PRO A 20 7.37 5.50 17.57
N LEU A 21 6.48 4.53 17.36
CA LEU A 21 5.48 4.19 18.37
C LEU A 21 6.14 3.51 19.56
N THR A 22 5.60 3.74 20.76
CA THR A 22 5.99 2.96 21.96
C THR A 22 5.62 1.49 21.77
N ALA A 23 6.16 0.62 22.62
CA ALA A 23 5.82 -0.81 22.60
C ALA A 23 4.33 -1.04 22.84
N GLU A 24 3.72 -0.29 23.76
CA GLU A 24 2.29 -0.35 24.04
C GLU A 24 1.44 0.11 22.86
N GLN A 25 1.74 1.26 22.27
CA GLN A 25 1.05 1.78 21.08
C GLN A 25 1.16 0.80 19.89
N SER A 26 2.34 0.19 19.72
CA SER A 26 2.57 -0.82 18.67
C SER A 26 1.73 -2.06 18.88
N ALA A 27 1.65 -2.57 20.10
CA ALA A 27 0.82 -3.72 20.44
C ALA A 27 -0.66 -3.41 20.24
N GLN A 28 -1.12 -2.25 20.70
CA GLN A 28 -2.50 -1.79 20.50
C GLN A 28 -2.85 -1.66 19.01
N PHE A 29 -1.98 -1.02 18.21
CA PHE A 29 -2.21 -0.90 16.78
C PHE A 29 -2.31 -2.27 16.10
N LYS A 30 -1.38 -3.19 16.37
CA LYS A 30 -1.41 -4.56 15.83
C LYS A 30 -2.71 -5.27 16.19
N ALA A 31 -3.15 -5.21 17.45
CA ALA A 31 -4.38 -5.84 17.91
C ALA A 31 -5.63 -5.29 17.20
N GLN A 32 -5.74 -3.96 17.08
CA GLN A 32 -6.86 -3.29 16.40
C GLN A 32 -6.89 -3.59 14.90
N LEU A 33 -5.73 -3.58 14.25
CA LEU A 33 -5.62 -3.94 12.84
C LEU A 33 -6.07 -5.38 12.59
N ILE A 34 -5.61 -6.34 13.40
CA ILE A 34 -6.04 -7.75 13.30
C ILE A 34 -7.54 -7.88 13.53
N ALA A 35 -8.10 -7.19 14.53
CA ALA A 35 -9.53 -7.19 14.78
C ALA A 35 -10.33 -6.64 13.60
N LYS A 36 -9.87 -5.53 12.99
CA LYS A 36 -10.48 -4.92 11.81
C LYS A 36 -10.45 -5.85 10.61
N THR A 37 -9.30 -6.42 10.32
CA THR A 37 -9.11 -7.28 9.15
C THR A 37 -9.87 -8.60 9.25
N ARG A 38 -10.09 -9.13 10.46
CA ARG A 38 -10.93 -10.33 10.67
C ARG A 38 -12.37 -10.13 10.19
N THR A 39 -12.94 -8.94 10.38
CA THR A 39 -14.32 -8.61 9.96
C THR A 39 -14.43 -8.23 8.48
N LEU A 40 -13.31 -8.00 7.81
CA LEU A 40 -13.30 -7.63 6.41
C LEU A 40 -13.52 -8.86 5.53
N GLN A 41 -14.58 -8.85 4.74
CA GLN A 41 -14.88 -9.89 3.73
C GLN A 41 -14.57 -9.41 2.33
N THR A 42 -14.96 -8.16 2.02
CA THR A 42 -14.72 -7.53 0.72
C THR A 42 -14.25 -6.11 0.89
N MET A 43 -13.47 -5.64 -0.07
CA MET A 43 -13.03 -4.25 -0.16
C MET A 43 -13.00 -3.82 -1.62
N GLN A 44 -13.54 -2.66 -1.92
CA GLN A 44 -13.38 -1.98 -3.19
C GLN A 44 -12.79 -0.61 -2.94
N ALA A 45 -11.93 -0.15 -3.84
CA ALA A 45 -11.37 1.20 -3.79
C ALA A 45 -11.00 1.69 -5.18
N ASP A 46 -10.98 3.00 -5.37
CA ASP A 46 -10.26 3.62 -6.46
C ASP A 46 -8.81 3.81 -6.04
N PHE A 47 -7.88 3.81 -6.99
CA PHE A 47 -6.48 4.14 -6.70
C PHE A 47 -5.89 5.11 -7.73
N GLN A 48 -4.98 5.93 -7.24
CA GLN A 48 -4.01 6.67 -8.04
C GLN A 48 -2.63 6.11 -7.75
N GLN A 49 -1.88 5.76 -8.79
CA GLN A 49 -0.51 5.31 -8.68
C GLN A 49 0.41 6.32 -9.35
N LYS A 50 1.49 6.67 -8.65
CA LYS A 50 2.60 7.51 -9.14
C LYS A 50 3.86 6.68 -9.16
N LYS A 51 4.49 6.57 -10.32
CA LYS A 51 5.81 5.97 -10.47
C LYS A 51 6.82 7.09 -10.67
N HIS A 52 7.69 7.27 -9.70
CA HIS A 52 8.84 8.16 -9.78
C HIS A 52 10.04 7.41 -10.32
N LEU A 53 10.69 7.99 -11.31
CA LEU A 53 11.95 7.51 -11.86
C LEU A 53 12.94 8.67 -11.79
N ASP A 54 14.08 8.48 -11.14
CA ASP A 54 15.05 9.54 -10.82
C ASP A 54 15.56 10.28 -12.09
N PHE A 55 15.60 9.58 -13.23
CA PHE A 55 16.00 10.17 -14.52
C PHE A 55 14.88 10.94 -15.23
N MET A 56 13.65 10.94 -14.72
CA MET A 56 12.49 11.62 -15.33
C MET A 56 12.12 12.87 -14.55
N SER A 57 11.81 13.95 -15.26
CA SER A 57 11.38 15.22 -14.64
C SER A 57 9.94 15.21 -14.13
N LYS A 58 9.13 14.20 -14.49
CA LYS A 58 7.74 14.06 -14.08
C LYS A 58 7.43 12.62 -13.74
N ASP A 59 6.60 12.42 -12.72
CA ASP A 59 6.09 11.11 -12.36
C ASP A 59 5.14 10.56 -13.43
N ILE A 60 5.13 9.24 -13.59
CA ILE A 60 4.12 8.56 -14.40
C ILE A 60 2.91 8.32 -13.52
N GLU A 61 1.78 8.91 -13.90
CA GLU A 61 0.52 8.75 -13.16
C GLU A 61 -0.42 7.76 -13.86
N THR A 62 -0.99 6.86 -13.09
CA THR A 62 -2.01 5.91 -13.53
C THR A 62 -3.14 5.87 -12.53
N PHE A 63 -4.35 5.56 -13.01
CA PHE A 63 -5.55 5.47 -12.19
C PHE A 63 -6.24 4.14 -12.41
N GLY A 64 -6.91 3.66 -11.38
CA GLY A 64 -7.58 2.39 -11.50
C GLY A 64 -8.54 2.10 -10.35
N LYS A 65 -9.02 0.86 -10.36
CA LYS A 65 -9.93 0.30 -9.35
C LYS A 65 -9.38 -1.00 -8.82
N MET A 66 -9.61 -1.22 -7.55
CA MET A 66 -9.25 -2.46 -6.86
C MET A 66 -10.52 -3.07 -6.28
N ALA A 67 -10.66 -4.39 -6.41
CA ALA A 67 -11.67 -5.18 -5.71
C ALA A 67 -11.00 -6.40 -5.08
N PHE A 68 -11.21 -6.57 -3.78
CA PHE A 68 -10.73 -7.70 -3.00
C PHE A 68 -11.91 -8.47 -2.40
N ALA A 69 -11.83 -9.79 -2.40
CA ALA A 69 -12.76 -10.66 -1.67
C ALA A 69 -11.99 -11.83 -1.04
N LYS A 70 -12.31 -12.12 0.24
CA LYS A 70 -11.75 -13.29 0.93
C LYS A 70 -12.15 -14.59 0.20
N PRO A 71 -11.30 -15.62 0.27
CA PRO A 71 -10.03 -15.67 1.02
C PRO A 71 -8.83 -15.05 0.27
N SER A 72 -8.85 -14.97 -1.08
CA SER A 72 -7.67 -14.58 -1.85
C SER A 72 -8.01 -14.18 -3.29
N GLN A 73 -9.09 -13.43 -3.47
CA GLN A 73 -9.48 -12.89 -4.78
C GLN A 73 -9.11 -11.41 -4.83
N LEU A 74 -8.34 -11.01 -5.83
CA LEU A 74 -7.99 -9.61 -6.05
C LEU A 74 -8.11 -9.29 -7.54
N ASN A 75 -8.86 -8.25 -7.86
CA ASN A 75 -8.88 -7.60 -9.16
C ASN A 75 -8.19 -6.25 -9.02
N TRP A 76 -7.15 -6.04 -9.83
CA TRP A 76 -6.42 -4.79 -9.94
C TRP A 76 -6.53 -4.29 -11.36
N GLN A 77 -7.27 -3.21 -11.58
CA GLN A 77 -7.59 -2.72 -12.91
C GLN A 77 -7.14 -1.29 -13.10
N TYR A 78 -6.20 -1.05 -14.01
CA TYR A 78 -5.88 0.29 -14.51
C TYR A 78 -6.93 0.73 -15.52
N THR A 79 -7.38 1.97 -15.40
CA THR A 79 -8.40 2.58 -16.27
C THR A 79 -7.88 3.76 -17.07
N LYS A 80 -6.78 4.39 -16.62
CA LYS A 80 -6.12 5.52 -17.30
C LYS A 80 -4.62 5.51 -17.00
N PRO A 81 -3.74 5.85 -17.99
CA PRO A 81 -4.04 6.22 -19.37
C PRO A 81 -4.31 5.00 -20.28
N TYR A 82 -4.07 3.79 -19.80
CA TYR A 82 -4.25 2.54 -20.54
C TYR A 82 -5.17 1.59 -19.78
N GLN A 83 -5.70 0.60 -20.49
CA GLN A 83 -6.54 -0.45 -19.91
C GLN A 83 -5.70 -1.70 -19.68
N TYR A 84 -5.50 -2.04 -18.41
CA TYR A 84 -4.74 -3.21 -18.01
C TYR A 84 -5.36 -3.79 -16.74
N ARG A 85 -5.59 -5.09 -16.74
CA ARG A 85 -6.29 -5.75 -15.64
C ARG A 85 -5.53 -6.99 -15.19
N ILE A 86 -5.32 -7.12 -13.90
CA ILE A 86 -4.71 -8.28 -13.26
C ILE A 86 -5.72 -8.89 -12.31
N ILE A 87 -5.98 -10.17 -12.47
CA ILE A 87 -6.81 -10.94 -11.53
C ILE A 87 -5.93 -11.97 -10.85
N PHE A 88 -5.92 -11.91 -9.53
CA PHE A 88 -5.33 -12.91 -8.67
C PHE A 88 -6.48 -13.76 -8.13
N LEU A 89 -6.44 -15.05 -8.41
CA LEU A 89 -7.43 -16.02 -7.95
C LEU A 89 -6.69 -17.24 -7.43
N LYS A 90 -6.59 -17.38 -6.11
CA LYS A 90 -5.73 -18.38 -5.44
C LYS A 90 -4.29 -18.27 -5.97
N ASP A 91 -3.78 -19.32 -6.60
CA ASP A 91 -2.42 -19.38 -7.16
C ASP A 91 -2.34 -18.95 -8.64
N ASN A 92 -3.45 -18.56 -9.24
CA ASN A 92 -3.50 -18.17 -10.64
C ASN A 92 -3.49 -16.65 -10.77
N ILE A 93 -2.69 -16.16 -11.72
CA ILE A 93 -2.64 -14.76 -12.10
C ILE A 93 -3.03 -14.67 -13.57
N THR A 94 -4.15 -14.03 -13.84
CA THR A 94 -4.60 -13.76 -15.21
C THR A 94 -4.45 -12.28 -15.50
N VAL A 95 -3.87 -11.97 -16.64
CA VAL A 95 -3.64 -10.59 -17.10
C VAL A 95 -4.42 -10.38 -18.38
N ASN A 96 -5.11 -9.24 -18.45
CA ASN A 96 -5.71 -8.74 -19.69
C ASN A 96 -5.05 -7.39 -20.02
N ASP A 97 -4.29 -7.36 -21.08
CA ASP A 97 -3.65 -6.19 -21.64
C ASP A 97 -4.39 -5.76 -22.90
N ALA A 98 -5.28 -4.79 -22.77
CA ALA A 98 -6.08 -4.24 -23.87
C ALA A 98 -6.76 -5.34 -24.74
N GLY A 99 -7.30 -6.40 -24.11
CA GLY A 99 -7.97 -7.51 -24.77
C GLY A 99 -7.07 -8.73 -25.01
N LYS A 100 -5.76 -8.64 -24.84
CA LYS A 100 -4.86 -9.80 -24.89
C LYS A 100 -4.81 -10.47 -23.53
N VAL A 101 -5.41 -11.64 -23.42
CA VAL A 101 -5.45 -12.41 -22.17
C VAL A 101 -4.24 -13.36 -22.10
N SER A 102 -3.56 -13.35 -20.98
CA SER A 102 -2.46 -14.25 -20.68
C SER A 102 -2.54 -14.75 -19.23
N GLN A 103 -2.03 -15.95 -19.00
CA GLN A 103 -1.88 -16.48 -17.65
C GLN A 103 -0.40 -16.45 -17.28
N ILE A 104 -0.11 -15.83 -16.14
CA ILE A 104 1.23 -15.85 -15.55
C ILE A 104 1.25 -17.04 -14.59
N LYS A 105 2.08 -18.03 -14.88
CA LYS A 105 2.34 -19.10 -13.91
C LYS A 105 2.91 -18.48 -12.64
N ALA A 106 2.37 -18.91 -11.52
CA ALA A 106 2.76 -18.42 -10.21
C ALA A 106 4.22 -18.73 -9.80
N ASP A 107 5.10 -19.09 -10.75
CA ASP A 107 6.52 -19.38 -10.51
C ASP A 107 7.37 -18.12 -10.29
N ASN A 108 6.83 -16.94 -10.64
CA ASN A 108 7.52 -15.68 -10.40
C ASN A 108 7.44 -15.32 -8.90
N LYS A 109 8.51 -15.65 -8.18
CA LYS A 109 8.63 -15.42 -6.73
C LYS A 109 8.36 -13.97 -6.32
N VAL A 110 8.71 -13.00 -7.16
CA VAL A 110 8.50 -11.56 -6.88
C VAL A 110 7.03 -11.22 -6.93
N PHE A 111 6.30 -11.68 -7.97
CA PHE A 111 4.86 -11.49 -8.08
C PHE A 111 4.10 -12.13 -6.92
N LYS A 112 4.47 -13.35 -6.53
CA LYS A 112 3.89 -14.01 -5.34
C LYS A 112 4.06 -13.17 -4.09
N LYS A 113 5.25 -12.62 -3.87
CA LYS A 113 5.54 -11.81 -2.69
C LYS A 113 4.78 -10.48 -2.69
N ILE A 114 4.69 -9.81 -3.84
CA ILE A 114 3.90 -8.57 -3.96
C ILE A 114 2.41 -8.85 -3.73
N ASN A 115 1.87 -9.91 -4.35
CA ASN A 115 0.48 -10.31 -4.13
C ASN A 115 0.24 -10.68 -2.66
N HIS A 116 1.14 -11.45 -2.05
CA HIS A 116 1.06 -11.78 -0.63
C HIS A 116 1.05 -10.52 0.24
N LEU A 117 1.89 -9.53 -0.05
CA LEU A 117 1.92 -8.25 0.67
C LEU A 117 0.59 -7.48 0.54
N ILE A 118 0.02 -7.42 -0.67
CA ILE A 118 -1.27 -6.76 -0.87
C ILE A 118 -2.36 -7.47 -0.06
N ILE A 119 -2.45 -8.79 -0.16
CA ILE A 119 -3.42 -9.60 0.58
C ILE A 119 -3.16 -9.48 2.09
N SER A 120 -1.92 -9.62 2.54
CA SER A 120 -1.54 -9.53 3.95
C SER A 120 -1.85 -8.17 4.56
N SER A 121 -1.72 -7.07 3.78
CA SER A 121 -2.09 -5.73 4.25
C SER A 121 -3.59 -5.58 4.49
N VAL A 122 -4.40 -6.38 3.80
CA VAL A 122 -5.87 -6.40 3.94
C VAL A 122 -6.32 -7.47 4.95
N THR A 123 -5.56 -8.56 5.12
CA THR A 123 -5.88 -9.65 6.07
C THR A 123 -5.24 -9.48 7.44
N GLY A 124 -4.27 -8.57 7.58
CA GLY A 124 -3.55 -8.32 8.83
C GLY A 124 -2.36 -9.23 9.08
N ASP A 125 -2.02 -10.13 8.14
CA ASP A 125 -0.93 -11.10 8.27
C ASP A 125 0.44 -10.53 7.88
N MET A 126 0.54 -9.21 7.73
CA MET A 126 1.75 -8.53 7.24
C MET A 126 2.90 -8.46 8.26
N PHE A 127 2.66 -8.82 9.52
CA PHE A 127 3.66 -8.70 10.58
C PHE A 127 4.55 -9.94 10.69
N ASP A 128 5.01 -10.48 9.57
CA ASP A 128 5.97 -11.59 9.57
C ASP A 128 7.40 -11.07 9.75
N GLU A 129 7.86 -11.13 11.00
CA GLU A 129 9.24 -10.73 11.37
C GLU A 129 10.32 -11.67 10.81
N LYS A 130 9.96 -12.83 10.25
CA LYS A 130 10.91 -13.70 9.53
C LYS A 130 11.23 -13.13 8.15
N GLU A 131 10.24 -12.55 7.49
CA GLU A 131 10.39 -11.98 6.14
C GLU A 131 10.84 -10.51 6.16
N PHE A 132 10.46 -9.73 7.21
CA PHE A 132 10.70 -8.29 7.26
C PHE A 132 11.31 -7.84 8.60
N THR A 133 12.12 -6.79 8.55
CA THR A 133 12.34 -5.93 9.71
C THR A 133 11.22 -4.90 9.71
N ILE A 134 10.47 -4.83 10.82
CA ILE A 134 9.22 -4.06 10.93
C ILE A 134 9.41 -2.91 11.90
N SER A 135 9.03 -1.71 11.49
CA SER A 135 8.97 -0.54 12.35
C SER A 135 7.60 0.13 12.25
N LEU A 136 7.05 0.54 13.40
CA LEU A 136 5.81 1.29 13.48
C LEU A 136 6.09 2.72 13.92
N LEU A 137 5.60 3.69 13.14
CA LEU A 137 5.85 5.10 13.37
C LEU A 137 4.53 5.89 13.26
N GLN A 138 4.44 6.99 14.01
CA GLN A 138 3.40 8.00 13.77
C GLN A 138 3.87 8.92 12.65
N SER A 139 3.08 9.09 11.60
CA SER A 139 3.35 9.96 10.45
C SER A 139 2.15 10.85 10.16
N GLY A 140 2.11 12.02 10.77
CA GLY A 140 0.94 12.89 10.75
C GLY A 140 -0.29 12.19 11.32
N LYS A 141 -1.36 12.10 10.55
CA LYS A 141 -2.60 11.40 10.95
C LYS A 141 -2.58 9.89 10.73
N HIS A 142 -1.52 9.35 10.11
CA HIS A 142 -1.39 7.93 9.77
C HIS A 142 -0.47 7.21 10.72
N THR A 143 -0.75 5.93 10.94
CA THR A 143 0.26 4.99 11.45
C THR A 143 1.01 4.43 10.24
N LEU A 144 2.32 4.63 10.21
CA LEU A 144 3.21 4.09 9.19
C LEU A 144 3.78 2.75 9.67
N VAL A 145 3.51 1.69 8.90
CA VAL A 145 4.21 0.41 9.02
C VAL A 145 5.28 0.36 7.95
N LYS A 146 6.53 0.43 8.38
CA LYS A 146 7.71 0.30 7.51
C LYS A 146 8.20 -1.13 7.54
N LEU A 147 8.33 -1.74 6.37
CA LEU A 147 8.79 -3.10 6.17
C LEU A 147 10.09 -3.08 5.35
N LEU A 148 11.17 -3.60 5.90
CA LEU A 148 12.44 -3.80 5.21
C LEU A 148 12.60 -5.29 4.91
N PRO A 149 12.57 -5.70 3.61
CA PRO A 149 12.70 -7.10 3.26
C PRO A 149 14.02 -7.71 3.73
N LYS A 150 13.98 -8.97 4.21
CA LYS A 150 15.19 -9.76 4.54
C LYS A 150 15.61 -10.68 3.40
N ASP A 151 14.69 -11.00 2.49
CA ASP A 151 14.94 -11.88 1.35
C ASP A 151 15.78 -11.18 0.29
N LYS A 152 16.94 -11.76 -0.05
CA LYS A 152 17.90 -11.21 -1.03
C LYS A 152 17.31 -11.07 -2.43
N THR A 153 16.34 -11.89 -2.80
CA THR A 153 15.69 -11.83 -4.12
C THR A 153 14.75 -10.63 -4.18
N LEU A 154 13.97 -10.41 -3.12
CA LEU A 154 13.06 -9.27 -3.04
C LEU A 154 13.83 -7.94 -2.94
N LEU A 155 14.95 -7.92 -2.21
CA LEU A 155 15.83 -6.74 -2.08
C LEU A 155 16.42 -6.24 -3.41
N LYS A 156 16.47 -7.08 -4.45
CA LYS A 156 16.90 -6.64 -5.80
C LYS A 156 15.87 -5.70 -6.46
N TYR A 157 14.62 -5.72 -6.00
CA TYR A 157 13.51 -4.97 -6.59
C TYR A 157 12.91 -3.96 -5.62
N ILE A 158 12.86 -4.29 -4.34
CA ILE A 158 12.20 -3.47 -3.30
C ILE A 158 13.13 -3.38 -2.10
N ARG A 159 13.57 -2.18 -1.79
CA ARG A 159 14.39 -1.87 -0.62
C ARG A 159 13.55 -1.64 0.63
N GLU A 160 12.39 -0.99 0.47
CA GLU A 160 11.53 -0.58 1.57
C GLU A 160 10.07 -0.52 1.11
N ILE A 161 9.16 -0.96 1.98
CA ILE A 161 7.72 -0.87 1.79
C ILE A 161 7.14 -0.07 2.93
N ASN A 162 6.43 1.01 2.62
CA ASN A 162 5.75 1.87 3.56
C ASN A 162 4.23 1.75 3.39
N LEU A 163 3.55 1.27 4.42
CA LEU A 163 2.10 1.16 4.48
C LEU A 163 1.55 2.19 5.45
N TYR A 164 0.76 3.12 4.96
CA TYR A 164 0.14 4.17 5.77
C TYR A 164 -1.30 3.78 6.07
N PHE A 165 -1.62 3.63 7.33
CA PHE A 165 -2.94 3.27 7.83
C PHE A 165 -3.67 4.51 8.35
N ASP A 166 -4.95 4.62 7.98
CA ASP A 166 -5.84 5.65 8.51
C ASP A 166 -6.32 5.31 9.94
N ALA A 167 -7.12 6.20 10.52
CA ALA A 167 -7.67 6.02 11.86
C ALA A 167 -8.66 4.84 11.97
N GLN A 168 -9.13 4.27 10.86
CA GLN A 168 -9.97 3.07 10.80
C GLN A 168 -9.15 1.80 10.57
N TYR A 169 -7.83 1.85 10.66
CA TYR A 169 -6.91 0.73 10.41
C TYR A 169 -6.99 0.17 8.98
N LEU A 170 -7.28 1.03 8.01
CA LEU A 170 -7.27 0.67 6.59
C LEU A 170 -6.06 1.30 5.91
N VAL A 171 -5.48 0.57 4.97
CA VAL A 171 -4.41 1.12 4.14
C VAL A 171 -4.96 2.26 3.31
N ASP A 172 -4.35 3.43 3.46
CA ASP A 172 -4.67 4.65 2.77
C ASP A 172 -3.66 4.95 1.66
N ARG A 173 -2.40 4.58 1.91
CA ARG A 173 -1.31 4.77 0.97
C ARG A 173 -0.26 3.68 1.12
N VAL A 174 0.29 3.26 0.00
CA VAL A 174 1.44 2.35 -0.08
C VAL A 174 2.56 3.05 -0.84
N LYS A 175 3.80 2.98 -0.34
CA LYS A 175 4.98 3.44 -1.06
C LYS A 175 6.02 2.33 -1.12
N LEU A 176 6.37 1.91 -2.32
CA LEU A 176 7.40 0.91 -2.59
C LEU A 176 8.64 1.66 -3.06
N ILE A 177 9.76 1.50 -2.35
CA ILE A 177 11.02 2.17 -2.66
C ILE A 177 11.99 1.13 -3.21
N GLU A 178 12.54 1.38 -4.39
CA GLU A 178 13.50 0.52 -5.07
C GLU A 178 14.94 0.79 -4.60
N PRO A 179 15.89 -0.10 -4.86
CA PRO A 179 17.31 0.12 -4.53
C PRO A 179 17.91 1.35 -5.19
N THR A 180 17.42 1.73 -6.36
CA THR A 180 17.81 2.92 -7.15
C THR A 180 17.30 4.23 -6.56
N ALA A 181 16.51 4.21 -5.50
CA ALA A 181 15.72 5.31 -4.96
C ALA A 181 14.46 5.68 -5.78
N ASP A 182 14.25 5.10 -6.94
CA ASP A 182 12.93 5.13 -7.61
C ASP A 182 11.85 4.63 -6.66
N TYR A 183 10.62 5.10 -6.85
CA TYR A 183 9.52 4.60 -6.02
C TYR A 183 8.20 4.53 -6.78
N THR A 184 7.33 3.68 -6.29
CA THR A 184 5.92 3.62 -6.67
C THR A 184 5.09 3.98 -5.46
N GLU A 185 4.25 4.99 -5.57
CA GLU A 185 3.28 5.38 -4.54
C GLU A 185 1.86 5.12 -5.04
N ILE A 186 1.04 4.48 -4.19
CA ILE A 186 -0.35 4.16 -4.49
C ILE A 186 -1.20 4.77 -3.38
N ILE A 187 -2.20 5.57 -3.75
CA ILE A 187 -3.15 6.20 -2.84
C ILE A 187 -4.53 5.62 -3.11
N PHE A 188 -5.19 5.12 -2.06
CA PHE A 188 -6.53 4.55 -2.14
C PHE A 188 -7.59 5.56 -1.71
N THR A 189 -8.64 5.66 -2.50
CA THR A 189 -9.79 6.53 -2.24
C THR A 189 -11.09 5.76 -2.43
N ASN A 190 -12.23 6.35 -2.02
CA ASN A 190 -13.57 5.77 -2.22
C ASN A 190 -13.68 4.33 -1.72
N LYS A 191 -13.04 4.02 -0.59
CA LYS A 191 -13.03 2.68 0.01
C LYS A 191 -14.44 2.24 0.42
N LYS A 192 -14.90 1.09 -0.07
CA LYS A 192 -16.15 0.43 0.29
C LYS A 192 -15.83 -0.93 0.90
N LEU A 193 -16.30 -1.18 2.11
CA LEU A 193 -16.02 -2.39 2.87
C LEU A 193 -17.26 -3.23 3.01
N ASN A 194 -17.10 -4.55 2.91
CA ASN A 194 -18.15 -5.53 3.15
C ASN A 194 -19.42 -5.30 2.30
N THR A 195 -19.23 -4.71 1.12
CA THR A 195 -20.28 -4.59 0.11
C THR A 195 -20.23 -5.78 -0.83
N SER A 196 -21.38 -6.15 -1.40
CA SER A 196 -21.43 -7.18 -2.43
C SER A 196 -20.56 -6.81 -3.63
N ILE A 197 -19.79 -7.77 -4.11
CA ILE A 197 -18.99 -7.65 -5.35
C ILE A 197 -19.48 -8.72 -6.30
N ASP A 198 -19.84 -8.31 -7.51
CA ASP A 198 -20.21 -9.25 -8.57
C ASP A 198 -19.02 -10.17 -8.89
N GLU A 199 -19.25 -11.48 -8.99
CA GLU A 199 -18.23 -12.47 -9.35
C GLU A 199 -17.55 -12.18 -10.69
N ALA A 200 -18.23 -11.48 -11.61
CA ALA A 200 -17.65 -11.02 -12.87
C ALA A 200 -16.43 -10.09 -12.65
N ASN A 201 -16.32 -9.47 -11.49
CA ASN A 201 -15.11 -8.71 -11.12
C ASN A 201 -13.85 -9.58 -10.98
N PHE A 202 -13.98 -10.90 -10.85
CA PHE A 202 -12.87 -11.81 -10.70
C PHE A 202 -12.71 -12.78 -11.90
N LYS A 203 -13.36 -12.45 -13.02
CA LYS A 203 -13.31 -13.21 -14.29
C LYS A 203 -12.82 -12.28 -15.41
N ILE A 204 -12.08 -12.80 -16.38
CA ILE A 204 -11.62 -12.10 -17.60
C ILE A 204 -12.37 -12.70 -18.79
#